data_630947f0d54474d979005e2f43766c92
#
_entry.id   630947f0d54474d979005e2f43766c92
#
_cell.length_a   1.000
_cell.length_b   1.000
_cell.length_c   1.000
_cell.angle_alpha   90.00
_cell.angle_beta   90.00
_cell.angle_gamma   90.00
#
_symmetry.space_group_name_H-M   'P 1'
#
loop_
_entity.id
_entity.type
_entity.pdbx_description
1 polymer ?
#
loop_
_entity_poly.entity_id
_entity_poly.type
_entity_poly.pdbx_seq_one_letter_code
_entity_poly.pdbx_strand_id
1 'polypeptide(L)'
;MDDGAHILRDSLEIISRLKEKGFRGAYCTPHISSRYPSNTPARLKARFQQLLDALPDRDFDLRLAAEYMLDHHFEQALEEEEPLSHDGSHLLVELPQFRLPSAWRDRLQLVQEKGFVPVLAHPERYGKIMPPEELAALASQGISFQGNIGSLFGLYGKSCQAAARKFQKENLYLWWGTDAHNANMLTKLRL
;
A
#
# COMPACT_ATOMS: atom_id res chain seq x y z
N MET A 1 -7.84 14.16 -2.60
CA MET A 1 -7.27 12.92 -2.02
C MET A 1 -6.47 12.26 -3.14
N ASP A 2 -6.41 10.98 -3.27
CA ASP A 2 -5.66 10.25 -4.32
C ASP A 2 -6.62 9.60 -5.34
N ASP A 3 -6.24 8.48 -5.93
CA ASP A 3 -7.05 7.69 -6.87
C ASP A 3 -8.01 6.69 -6.18
N GLY A 4 -8.05 6.68 -4.85
CA GLY A 4 -8.99 5.90 -4.05
C GLY A 4 -10.37 6.58 -3.90
N ALA A 5 -11.01 6.39 -2.75
CA ALA A 5 -12.32 6.97 -2.44
C ALA A 5 -12.30 8.52 -2.49
N HIS A 6 -13.14 9.11 -3.32
CA HIS A 6 -13.17 10.57 -3.50
C HIS A 6 -14.00 11.30 -2.45
N ILE A 7 -15.06 10.67 -1.96
CA ILE A 7 -15.97 11.23 -0.95
C ILE A 7 -16.15 10.24 0.20
N LEU A 8 -16.61 10.75 1.33
CA LEU A 8 -16.79 9.96 2.56
C LEU A 8 -17.70 8.73 2.34
N ARG A 9 -18.78 8.89 1.56
CA ARG A 9 -19.68 7.78 1.24
C ARG A 9 -18.96 6.61 0.55
N ASP A 10 -18.04 6.89 -0.37
CA ASP A 10 -17.28 5.84 -1.07
C ASP A 10 -16.42 5.06 -0.10
N SER A 11 -15.78 5.74 0.87
CA SER A 11 -14.99 5.09 1.94
C SER A 11 -15.88 4.19 2.81
N LEU A 12 -17.06 4.66 3.21
CA LEU A 12 -18.01 3.86 3.99
C LEU A 12 -18.51 2.65 3.22
N GLU A 13 -18.73 2.77 1.90
CA GLU A 13 -19.12 1.64 1.05
C GLU A 13 -17.99 0.59 0.95
N ILE A 14 -16.73 1.02 0.81
CA ILE A 14 -15.57 0.11 0.84
C ILE A 14 -15.52 -0.66 2.16
N ILE A 15 -15.68 0.04 3.29
CA ILE A 15 -15.68 -0.59 4.63
C ILE A 15 -16.83 -1.59 4.76
N SER A 16 -18.03 -1.24 4.32
CA SER A 16 -19.18 -2.15 4.31
C SER A 16 -18.87 -3.43 3.52
N ARG A 17 -18.29 -3.30 2.33
CA ARG A 17 -17.90 -4.46 1.51
C ARG A 17 -16.80 -5.30 2.14
N LEU A 18 -15.84 -4.69 2.82
CA LEU A 18 -14.81 -5.42 3.56
C LEU A 18 -15.46 -6.23 4.70
N LYS A 19 -16.38 -5.64 5.47
CA LYS A 19 -17.14 -6.35 6.52
C LYS A 19 -17.93 -7.54 5.96
N GLU A 20 -18.65 -7.33 4.84
CA GLU A 20 -19.39 -8.41 4.15
C GLU A 20 -18.50 -9.57 3.72
N LYS A 21 -17.22 -9.30 3.43
CA LYS A 21 -16.22 -10.32 3.09
C LYS A 21 -15.50 -10.92 4.30
N GLY A 22 -15.92 -10.59 5.52
CA GLY A 22 -15.40 -11.15 6.75
C GLY A 22 -14.14 -10.47 7.30
N PHE A 23 -13.69 -9.34 6.72
CA PHE A 23 -12.63 -8.56 7.33
C PHE A 23 -13.12 -7.92 8.64
N ARG A 24 -12.24 -7.88 9.63
CA ARG A 24 -12.50 -7.25 10.94
C ARG A 24 -11.82 -5.93 11.13
N GLY A 25 -10.96 -5.55 10.19
CA GLY A 25 -10.23 -4.29 10.20
C GLY A 25 -9.45 -4.10 8.92
N ALA A 26 -8.91 -2.90 8.74
CA ALA A 26 -8.06 -2.54 7.62
C ALA A 26 -7.17 -1.35 7.95
N TYR A 27 -6.04 -1.26 7.27
CA TYR A 27 -5.29 -0.02 7.15
C TYR A 27 -5.78 0.76 5.93
N CYS A 28 -6.10 2.05 6.14
CA CYS A 28 -6.21 3.02 5.06
C CYS A 28 -4.81 3.49 4.72
N THR A 29 -4.40 3.34 3.47
CA THR A 29 -3.05 3.65 3.00
C THR A 29 -3.09 4.63 1.82
N PRO A 30 -3.63 5.86 1.99
CA PRO A 30 -3.65 6.85 0.93
C PRO A 30 -2.23 7.18 0.47
N HIS A 31 -2.10 7.53 -0.83
CA HIS A 31 -0.82 7.88 -1.41
C HIS A 31 -0.24 9.18 -0.85
N ILE A 32 1.07 9.17 -0.56
CA ILE A 32 1.92 10.35 -0.42
C ILE A 32 2.91 10.33 -1.59
N SER A 33 2.77 11.29 -2.51
CA SER A 33 3.55 11.34 -3.74
C SER A 33 3.53 12.72 -4.37
N SER A 34 4.43 12.97 -5.33
CA SER A 34 4.42 14.21 -6.12
C SER A 34 3.12 14.42 -6.91
N ARG A 35 2.38 13.36 -7.21
CA ARG A 35 1.08 13.43 -7.89
C ARG A 35 -0.02 13.97 -6.98
N TYR A 36 0.12 13.79 -5.68
CA TYR A 36 -0.85 14.23 -4.66
C TYR A 36 -0.16 15.11 -3.60
N PRO A 37 0.41 16.26 -3.97
CA PRO A 37 1.25 17.07 -3.08
C PRO A 37 0.50 17.64 -1.87
N SER A 38 -0.81 17.60 -1.90
CA SER A 38 -1.63 18.00 -0.75
C SER A 38 -1.86 16.89 0.26
N ASN A 39 -1.44 15.66 -0.01
CA ASN A 39 -1.53 14.56 0.94
C ASN A 39 -0.30 14.60 1.85
N THR A 40 -0.42 15.27 2.98
CA THR A 40 0.57 15.26 4.06
C THR A 40 0.05 14.43 5.24
N PRO A 41 0.92 13.89 6.10
CA PRO A 41 0.50 13.15 7.29
C PRO A 41 -0.53 13.88 8.12
N ALA A 42 -0.38 15.17 8.37
CA ALA A 42 -1.33 15.97 9.13
C ALA A 42 -2.72 16.04 8.46
N ARG A 43 -2.77 16.27 7.15
CA ARG A 43 -4.05 16.30 6.40
C ARG A 43 -4.71 14.93 6.34
N LEU A 44 -3.94 13.88 6.17
CA LEU A 44 -4.45 12.52 6.15
C LEU A 44 -5.00 12.11 7.52
N LYS A 45 -4.33 12.46 8.62
CA LYS A 45 -4.85 12.27 9.99
C LYS A 45 -6.20 12.99 10.19
N ALA A 46 -6.31 14.24 9.76
CA ALA A 46 -7.56 15.00 9.85
C ALA A 46 -8.71 14.38 9.04
N ARG A 47 -8.41 13.90 7.83
CA ARG A 47 -9.40 13.20 6.99
C ARG A 47 -9.81 11.84 7.57
N PHE A 48 -8.85 11.12 8.10
CA PHE A 48 -9.10 9.85 8.76
C PHE A 48 -10.00 10.02 9.99
N GLN A 49 -9.81 11.08 10.78
CA GLN A 49 -10.70 11.39 11.90
C GLN A 49 -12.13 11.63 11.42
N GLN A 50 -12.34 12.38 10.32
CA GLN A 50 -13.67 12.56 9.73
C GLN A 50 -14.32 11.23 9.32
N LEU A 51 -13.52 10.27 8.81
CA LEU A 51 -14.01 8.93 8.48
C LEU A 51 -14.42 8.17 9.74
N LEU A 52 -13.60 8.22 10.80
CA LEU A 52 -13.92 7.57 12.08
C LEU A 52 -15.21 8.14 12.70
N ASP A 53 -15.40 9.46 12.64
CA ASP A 53 -16.58 10.14 13.19
C ASP A 53 -17.86 9.77 12.41
N ALA A 54 -17.73 9.39 11.16
CA ALA A 54 -18.84 9.00 10.30
C ALA A 54 -19.15 7.50 10.29
N LEU A 55 -18.33 6.67 10.94
CA LEU A 55 -18.61 5.24 11.04
C LEU A 55 -19.88 5.01 11.88
N PRO A 56 -20.84 4.22 11.39
CA PRO A 56 -22.10 3.96 12.11
C PRO A 56 -21.88 3.10 13.36
N ASP A 57 -20.84 2.32 13.37
CA ASP A 57 -20.41 1.49 14.49
C ASP A 57 -18.88 1.41 14.54
N ARG A 58 -18.33 0.97 15.67
CA ARG A 58 -16.87 0.84 15.87
C ARG A 58 -16.41 -0.62 15.96
N ASP A 59 -17.13 -1.52 15.36
CA ASP A 59 -16.82 -2.95 15.35
C ASP A 59 -15.77 -3.35 14.28
N PHE A 60 -15.32 -2.37 13.47
CA PHE A 60 -14.29 -2.54 12.46
C PHE A 60 -13.01 -1.78 12.86
N ASP A 61 -11.90 -2.51 13.08
CA ASP A 61 -10.61 -1.94 13.46
C ASP A 61 -9.97 -1.21 12.27
N LEU A 62 -10.27 0.09 12.15
CA LEU A 62 -9.75 0.92 11.09
C LEU A 62 -8.53 1.70 11.58
N ARG A 63 -7.43 1.61 10.84
CA ARG A 63 -6.16 2.27 11.14
C ARG A 63 -5.69 3.09 9.95
N LEU A 64 -4.85 4.08 10.21
CA LEU A 64 -4.23 4.92 9.19
C LEU A 64 -2.75 4.58 9.07
N ALA A 65 -2.32 4.36 7.85
CA ALA A 65 -0.94 4.44 7.40
C ALA A 65 -0.91 5.24 6.09
N ALA A 66 0.18 5.21 5.33
CA ALA A 66 0.22 5.78 3.98
C ALA A 66 1.08 4.90 3.07
N GLU A 67 0.81 4.95 1.77
CA GLU A 67 1.64 4.36 0.73
C GLU A 67 2.48 5.46 0.09
N TYR A 68 3.80 5.41 0.34
CA TYR A 68 4.75 6.42 -0.10
C TYR A 68 5.32 6.05 -1.47
N MET A 69 5.07 6.87 -2.47
CA MET A 69 5.69 6.70 -3.79
C MET A 69 7.17 7.06 -3.74
N LEU A 70 8.04 6.16 -4.19
CA LEU A 70 9.48 6.40 -4.27
C LEU A 70 9.83 7.31 -5.46
N ASP A 71 9.17 8.46 -5.56
CA ASP A 71 9.38 9.50 -6.57
C ASP A 71 10.27 10.64 -6.04
N HIS A 72 10.40 11.74 -6.79
CA HIS A 72 11.27 12.88 -6.43
C HIS A 72 10.75 13.71 -5.23
N HIS A 73 9.55 13.46 -4.75
CA HIS A 73 8.98 14.11 -3.55
C HIS A 73 9.23 13.29 -2.27
N PHE A 74 9.71 12.07 -2.41
CA PHE A 74 9.78 11.10 -1.32
C PHE A 74 10.64 11.58 -0.16
N GLU A 75 11.87 12.06 -0.44
CA GLU A 75 12.81 12.50 0.57
C GLU A 75 12.24 13.64 1.41
N GLN A 76 11.66 14.64 0.73
CA GLN A 76 11.00 15.77 1.39
C GLN A 76 9.83 15.31 2.26
N ALA A 77 8.95 14.44 1.75
CA ALA A 77 7.79 13.93 2.47
C ALA A 77 8.18 13.12 3.72
N LEU A 78 9.34 12.46 3.70
CA LEU A 78 9.84 11.68 4.82
C LEU A 78 10.53 12.55 5.90
N GLU A 79 10.92 13.78 5.57
CA GLU A 79 11.61 14.71 6.47
C GLU A 79 10.68 15.73 7.12
N GLU A 80 9.64 16.17 6.43
CA GLU A 80 8.78 17.27 6.87
C GLU A 80 7.88 16.91 8.05
N GLU A 81 7.39 15.66 8.12
CA GLU A 81 6.47 15.21 9.17
C GLU A 81 6.79 13.76 9.56
N GLU A 82 6.36 13.35 10.75
CA GLU A 82 6.44 11.96 11.18
C GLU A 82 5.68 11.04 10.23
N PRO A 83 6.33 10.02 9.63
CA PRO A 83 5.72 9.17 8.64
C PRO A 83 4.53 8.37 9.18
N LEU A 84 3.50 8.20 8.34
CA LEU A 84 2.36 7.32 8.62
C LEU A 84 2.74 5.88 8.31
N SER A 85 3.31 5.20 9.29
CA SER A 85 3.76 3.81 9.19
C SER A 85 2.68 2.83 9.65
N HIS A 86 2.79 1.57 9.23
CA HIS A 86 2.09 0.47 9.85
C HIS A 86 2.76 0.14 11.18
N ASP A 87 1.97 -0.03 12.23
CA ASP A 87 2.43 -0.47 13.57
C ASP A 87 3.61 0.30 14.20
N GLY A 88 3.94 1.47 13.69
CA GLY A 88 5.08 2.29 14.16
C GLY A 88 6.45 1.85 13.63
N SER A 89 6.55 0.77 12.86
CA SER A 89 7.85 0.20 12.43
C SER A 89 7.95 -0.08 10.93
N HIS A 90 6.84 -0.36 10.24
CA HIS A 90 6.82 -0.71 8.83
C HIS A 90 6.31 0.44 7.97
N LEU A 91 7.06 0.85 6.97
CA LEU A 91 6.67 1.90 6.03
C LEU A 91 6.34 1.30 4.66
N LEU A 92 5.07 1.44 4.25
CA LEU A 92 4.64 0.97 2.94
C LEU A 92 5.13 1.94 1.87
N VAL A 93 5.82 1.39 0.87
CA VAL A 93 6.41 2.15 -0.24
C VAL A 93 6.01 1.54 -1.58
N GLU A 94 5.84 2.38 -2.60
CA GLU A 94 5.51 1.97 -3.96
C GLU A 94 6.55 2.46 -4.96
N LEU A 95 6.87 1.64 -5.95
CA LEU A 95 7.67 2.04 -7.11
C LEU A 95 6.77 2.45 -8.28
N PRO A 96 7.13 3.49 -9.05
CA PRO A 96 6.43 3.82 -10.29
C PRO A 96 6.41 2.62 -11.26
N GLN A 97 5.23 2.26 -11.76
CA GLN A 97 5.01 1.01 -12.50
C GLN A 97 5.66 0.94 -13.89
N PHE A 98 6.03 2.07 -14.47
CA PHE A 98 6.52 2.14 -15.85
C PHE A 98 8.03 2.32 -15.97
N ARG A 99 8.66 2.91 -14.97
CA ARG A 99 10.09 3.20 -14.95
C ARG A 99 10.59 3.35 -13.52
N LEU A 100 11.67 2.66 -13.20
CA LEU A 100 12.34 2.85 -11.92
C LEU A 100 13.06 4.21 -11.89
N PRO A 101 12.85 5.02 -10.85
CA PRO A 101 13.65 6.23 -10.61
C PRO A 101 15.12 5.84 -10.37
N SER A 102 16.07 6.67 -10.77
CA SER A 102 17.50 6.36 -10.56
C SER A 102 17.87 6.13 -9.08
N ALA A 103 17.26 6.90 -8.17
CA ALA A 103 17.56 6.85 -6.72
C ALA A 103 16.63 5.94 -5.92
N TRP A 104 15.90 5.01 -6.54
CA TRP A 104 14.91 4.22 -5.81
C TRP A 104 15.52 3.32 -4.71
N ARG A 105 16.75 2.82 -4.92
CA ARG A 105 17.46 2.03 -3.88
C ARG A 105 17.92 2.90 -2.72
N ASP A 106 18.43 4.08 -3.01
CA ASP A 106 18.86 5.04 -1.99
C ASP A 106 17.67 5.46 -1.12
N ARG A 107 16.46 5.56 -1.71
CA ARG A 107 15.23 5.83 -0.97
C ARG A 107 14.81 4.69 -0.06
N LEU A 108 14.94 3.44 -0.51
CA LEU A 108 14.72 2.28 0.37
C LEU A 108 15.71 2.26 1.54
N GLN A 109 16.97 2.55 1.27
CA GLN A 109 17.99 2.66 2.31
C GLN A 109 17.67 3.80 3.28
N LEU A 110 17.22 4.96 2.80
CA LEU A 110 16.81 6.09 3.65
C LEU A 110 15.67 5.70 4.60
N VAL A 111 14.71 4.87 4.17
CA VAL A 111 13.68 4.33 5.06
C VAL A 111 14.30 3.54 6.21
N GLN A 112 15.28 2.67 5.92
CA GLN A 112 15.98 1.88 6.93
C GLN A 112 16.82 2.76 7.87
N GLU A 113 17.52 3.77 7.34
CA GLU A 113 18.29 4.75 8.14
C GLU A 113 17.40 5.56 9.09
N LYS A 114 16.15 5.79 8.73
CA LYS A 114 15.12 6.40 9.60
C LYS A 114 14.55 5.43 10.64
N GLY A 115 14.99 4.17 10.66
CA GLY A 115 14.57 3.15 11.63
C GLY A 115 13.31 2.39 11.26
N PHE A 116 12.82 2.52 10.03
CA PHE A 116 11.67 1.76 9.53
C PHE A 116 12.11 0.54 8.70
N VAL A 117 11.26 -0.47 8.68
CA VAL A 117 11.34 -1.57 7.72
C VAL A 117 10.57 -1.18 6.47
N PRO A 118 11.21 -1.04 5.29
CA PRO A 118 10.49 -0.78 4.06
C PRO A 118 9.63 -1.99 3.68
N VAL A 119 8.37 -1.75 3.34
CA VAL A 119 7.46 -2.76 2.79
C VAL A 119 7.10 -2.36 1.37
N LEU A 120 7.64 -3.06 0.39
CA LEU A 120 7.35 -2.79 -1.01
C LEU A 120 5.97 -3.32 -1.37
N ALA A 121 5.10 -2.41 -1.82
CA ALA A 121 3.74 -2.73 -2.24
C ALA A 121 3.73 -3.56 -3.52
N HIS A 122 2.86 -4.56 -3.59
CA HIS A 122 2.51 -5.37 -4.75
C HIS A 122 3.65 -5.68 -5.74
N PRO A 123 4.78 -6.28 -5.27
CA PRO A 123 5.97 -6.52 -6.10
C PRO A 123 5.68 -7.38 -7.32
N GLU A 124 4.61 -8.17 -7.32
CA GLU A 124 4.15 -8.96 -8.46
C GLU A 124 3.71 -8.12 -9.66
N ARG A 125 3.49 -6.81 -9.48
CA ARG A 125 3.12 -5.88 -10.55
C ARG A 125 4.34 -5.31 -11.28
N TYR A 126 5.54 -5.48 -10.75
CA TYR A 126 6.77 -4.90 -11.31
C TYR A 126 7.49 -5.79 -12.33
N GLY A 127 6.93 -6.93 -12.73
CA GLY A 127 7.60 -7.89 -13.60
C GLY A 127 8.07 -7.37 -14.98
N LYS A 128 7.64 -6.15 -15.40
CA LYS A 128 8.12 -5.48 -16.62
C LYS A 128 9.35 -4.60 -16.39
N ILE A 129 9.60 -4.18 -15.15
CA ILE A 129 10.64 -3.20 -14.80
C ILE A 129 11.64 -3.74 -13.79
N MET A 130 11.33 -4.86 -13.14
CA MET A 130 12.16 -5.48 -12.13
C MET A 130 12.18 -6.99 -12.31
N PRO A 131 13.34 -7.61 -12.56
CA PRO A 131 13.45 -9.05 -12.68
C PRO A 131 13.28 -9.73 -11.30
N PRO A 132 12.86 -11.01 -11.28
CA PRO A 132 12.65 -11.74 -10.02
C PRO A 132 13.87 -11.82 -9.10
N GLU A 133 15.07 -11.84 -9.67
CA GLU A 133 16.33 -11.88 -8.93
C GLU A 133 16.54 -10.61 -8.11
N GLU A 134 16.08 -9.48 -8.60
CA GLU A 134 16.12 -8.20 -7.90
C GLU A 134 15.24 -8.22 -6.65
N LEU A 135 14.04 -8.80 -6.74
CA LEU A 135 13.15 -8.94 -5.59
C LEU A 135 13.76 -9.85 -4.51
N ALA A 136 14.43 -10.94 -4.90
CA ALA A 136 15.13 -11.79 -3.97
C ALA A 136 16.30 -11.04 -3.28
N ALA A 137 17.04 -10.21 -4.03
CA ALA A 137 18.08 -9.36 -3.49
C ALA A 137 17.53 -8.34 -2.48
N LEU A 138 16.40 -7.70 -2.78
CA LEU A 138 15.73 -6.78 -1.85
C LEU A 138 15.31 -7.48 -0.56
N ALA A 139 14.72 -8.66 -0.64
CA ALA A 139 14.36 -9.45 0.54
C ALA A 139 15.59 -9.75 1.43
N SER A 140 16.73 -10.09 0.83
CA SER A 140 17.98 -10.32 1.57
C SER A 140 18.56 -9.06 2.22
N GLN A 141 18.16 -7.89 1.77
CA GLN A 141 18.52 -6.57 2.32
C GLN A 141 17.54 -6.06 3.39
N GLY A 142 16.59 -6.90 3.83
CA GLY A 142 15.63 -6.54 4.86
C GLY A 142 14.41 -5.74 4.34
N ILE A 143 14.15 -5.76 3.03
CA ILE A 143 12.93 -5.21 2.45
C ILE A 143 11.83 -6.27 2.52
N SER A 144 10.71 -5.93 3.11
CA SER A 144 9.52 -6.77 3.17
C SER A 144 8.58 -6.49 1.99
N PHE A 145 7.60 -7.35 1.77
CA PHE A 145 6.67 -7.22 0.65
C PHE A 145 5.21 -7.33 1.09
N GLN A 146 4.35 -6.49 0.51
CA GLN A 146 2.89 -6.63 0.58
C GLN A 146 2.37 -7.14 -0.75
N GLY A 147 1.68 -8.28 -0.76
CA GLY A 147 1.02 -8.80 -1.95
C GLY A 147 -0.40 -8.27 -2.10
N ASN A 148 -0.89 -8.09 -3.33
CA ASN A 148 -2.28 -7.77 -3.59
C ASN A 148 -3.13 -9.04 -3.69
N ILE A 149 -4.16 -9.16 -2.87
CA ILE A 149 -5.11 -10.28 -2.93
C ILE A 149 -5.71 -10.40 -4.34
N GLY A 150 -6.04 -9.27 -4.97
CA GLY A 150 -6.57 -9.24 -6.33
C GLY A 150 -5.66 -9.85 -7.38
N SER A 151 -4.34 -9.85 -7.17
CA SER A 151 -3.36 -10.48 -8.05
C SER A 151 -3.56 -11.99 -8.11
N LEU A 152 -3.88 -12.65 -6.99
CA LEU A 152 -4.14 -14.08 -6.94
C LEU A 152 -5.36 -14.49 -7.78
N PHE A 153 -6.32 -13.59 -7.93
CA PHE A 153 -7.54 -13.78 -8.73
C PHE A 153 -7.42 -13.24 -10.16
N GLY A 154 -6.24 -12.75 -10.56
CA GLY A 154 -5.97 -12.30 -11.92
C GLY A 154 -6.52 -10.93 -12.28
N LEU A 155 -6.88 -10.08 -11.31
CA LEU A 155 -7.40 -8.72 -11.56
C LEU A 155 -6.40 -7.84 -12.33
N TYR A 156 -5.11 -8.12 -12.21
CA TYR A 156 -4.03 -7.37 -12.87
C TYR A 156 -3.39 -8.17 -14.03
N GLY A 157 -4.07 -9.21 -14.53
CA GLY A 157 -3.64 -10.03 -15.65
C GLY A 157 -2.85 -11.28 -15.25
N LYS A 158 -2.69 -12.18 -16.25
CA LYS A 158 -2.12 -13.52 -16.04
C LYS A 158 -0.67 -13.52 -15.55
N SER A 159 0.15 -12.58 -16.06
CA SER A 159 1.56 -12.47 -15.65
C SER A 159 1.67 -12.10 -14.17
N CYS A 160 0.92 -11.09 -13.73
CA CYS A 160 0.86 -10.67 -12.35
C CYS A 160 0.33 -11.79 -11.43
N GLN A 161 -0.71 -12.53 -11.88
CA GLN A 161 -1.24 -13.68 -11.15
C GLN A 161 -0.19 -14.78 -10.97
N ALA A 162 0.56 -15.10 -12.02
CA ALA A 162 1.62 -16.12 -11.95
C ALA A 162 2.72 -15.70 -10.97
N ALA A 163 3.13 -14.43 -11.01
CA ALA A 163 4.12 -13.87 -10.07
C ALA A 163 3.61 -13.91 -8.62
N ALA A 164 2.37 -13.45 -8.37
CA ALA A 164 1.78 -13.47 -7.04
C ALA A 164 1.74 -14.88 -6.43
N ARG A 165 1.31 -15.87 -7.21
CA ARG A 165 1.29 -17.28 -6.77
C ARG A 165 2.69 -17.85 -6.49
N LYS A 166 3.67 -17.48 -7.32
CA LYS A 166 5.07 -17.87 -7.09
C LYS A 166 5.58 -17.28 -5.78
N PHE A 167 5.44 -15.98 -5.57
CA PHE A 167 5.90 -15.29 -4.37
C PHE A 167 5.16 -15.78 -3.12
N GLN A 168 3.87 -16.10 -3.21
CA GLN A 168 3.12 -16.73 -2.13
C GLN A 168 3.72 -18.09 -1.75
N LYS A 169 4.02 -18.94 -2.75
CA LYS A 169 4.62 -20.27 -2.53
C LYS A 169 6.01 -20.17 -1.89
N GLU A 170 6.75 -19.13 -2.21
CA GLU A 170 8.08 -18.83 -1.68
C GLU A 170 8.04 -18.10 -0.32
N ASN A 171 6.84 -17.84 0.23
CA ASN A 171 6.61 -17.11 1.49
C ASN A 171 7.28 -15.72 1.54
N LEU A 172 7.29 -15.01 0.41
CA LEU A 172 7.93 -13.70 0.31
C LEU A 172 7.09 -12.57 0.87
N TYR A 173 5.76 -12.74 0.97
CA TYR A 173 4.88 -11.69 1.46
C TYR A 173 4.82 -11.65 2.99
N LEU A 174 5.03 -10.46 3.54
CA LEU A 174 4.82 -10.18 4.96
C LEU A 174 3.32 -10.16 5.27
N TRP A 175 2.53 -9.49 4.43
CA TRP A 175 1.07 -9.44 4.53
C TRP A 175 0.40 -9.24 3.16
N TRP A 176 -0.92 -9.25 3.18
CA TRP A 176 -1.75 -9.08 2.00
C TRP A 176 -2.62 -7.83 2.13
N GLY A 177 -2.68 -7.03 1.07
CA GLY A 177 -3.58 -5.89 0.91
C GLY A 177 -4.67 -6.17 -0.12
N THR A 178 -5.79 -5.47 -0.03
CA THR A 178 -6.82 -5.50 -1.08
C THR A 178 -6.52 -4.51 -2.19
N ASP A 179 -5.79 -3.45 -1.88
CA ASP A 179 -5.53 -2.32 -2.79
C ASP A 179 -6.83 -1.77 -3.38
N ALA A 180 -7.87 -1.66 -2.53
CA ALA A 180 -9.21 -1.34 -2.97
C ALA A 180 -9.41 0.17 -3.12
N HIS A 181 -9.45 0.65 -4.35
CA HIS A 181 -9.73 2.04 -4.68
C HIS A 181 -11.24 2.36 -4.71
N ASN A 182 -12.09 1.34 -4.86
CA ASN A 182 -13.54 1.46 -4.81
C ASN A 182 -14.20 0.13 -4.43
N ALA A 183 -15.46 0.18 -4.04
CA ALA A 183 -16.22 -0.98 -3.60
C ALA A 183 -16.36 -2.07 -4.69
N ASN A 184 -16.41 -1.68 -5.98
CA ASN A 184 -16.53 -2.63 -7.09
C ASN A 184 -15.29 -3.52 -7.25
N MET A 185 -14.10 -3.07 -6.87
CA MET A 185 -12.91 -3.93 -6.87
C MET A 185 -13.07 -5.09 -5.91
N LEU A 186 -13.68 -4.86 -4.76
CA LEU A 186 -13.91 -5.90 -3.75
C LEU A 186 -14.91 -6.97 -4.21
N THR A 187 -15.87 -6.65 -5.08
CA THR A 187 -16.82 -7.65 -5.61
C THR A 187 -16.12 -8.74 -6.43
N LYS A 188 -14.96 -8.43 -7.01
CA LYS A 188 -14.17 -9.36 -7.83
C LYS A 188 -13.27 -10.28 -6.99
N LEU A 189 -13.08 -10.00 -5.72
CA LEU A 189 -12.32 -10.85 -4.81
C LEU A 189 -13.19 -12.03 -4.36
N ARG A 190 -12.75 -13.24 -4.69
CA ARG A 190 -13.37 -14.51 -4.24
C ARG A 190 -12.63 -14.98 -2.98
N LEU A 191 -12.96 -14.37 -1.85
CA LEU A 191 -12.42 -14.72 -0.53
C LEU A 191 -13.28 -15.79 0.09
#